data_2093de1a4cd95a3ada412fc4d0ecf978
#
_entry.id   2093de1a4cd95a3ada412fc4d0ecf978
#
_cell.length_a   1.000
_cell.length_b   1.000
_cell.length_c   1.000
_cell.angle_alpha   90.00
_cell.angle_beta   90.00
_cell.angle_gamma   90.00
#
_symmetry.space_group_name_H-M   'P 1'
#
loop_
_entity.id
_entity.type
_entity.pdbx_description
1 polymer ?
#
loop_
_entity_poly.entity_id
_entity_poly.type
_entity_poly.pdbx_seq_one_letter_code
_entity_poly.pdbx_strand_id
1 'polypeptide(L)'
;MRKSPVLFYLFFLISIISSAQMEKIAVNKTDQGFKLEVNGKDFFIKGMNWDYFPIGTNYNYSLWKQSDDLIAAALDREMSMLKNMGINAIRQYTGVPPKWVKYIYEKYGIYTMLNHSFGRYGLNVDGTWYPNTDYGNPKVQALLLKETKEMTEEYKNTPGVLMFLLGNENNYGLFWRGAETENIPVVDRKSTKDAKFLYKSFNDAALAMKSIDQSHPVAICNGDLLFLDIINEECKDVEVLGINIYRGISFGDVFDRVKKEYGKPVMFTEFGSDAFNALSNEEDQQGQANYDLANWKEIFENAAGMGKAGNCLGGFTFQFSDGWWKTGQTTDLNIHNSLASWSNGGYLFDFAKGENNMNEEWFGICAKGPTNERGLYELFPRAAYYALKEANKFNPFQQGASPQSLDTYFNSIQMADMVLKARGDKAALESLSKGKIALSTLRAEFSTYSTGGTLITTPSQAATGSTTYPDKLGFDRMESFFIGVEGNPAPNMKANVVFNILGNVATNPIDQIFYENRGFPQTVNTPNGPVLQTDNNRVQVYSANYEWNAKAFDLRGFYRTGHYHWGYEGDFFGLYPEANYGPNLDIYNG
;
A
#
# COMPACT_ATOMS: atom_id res chain seq x y z
N MET A 1 -26.41 77.81 27.30
CA MET A 1 -25.09 77.12 27.25
C MET A 1 -25.16 75.85 28.07
N ARG A 2 -25.40 74.68 27.41
CA ARG A 2 -25.41 73.38 28.07
C ARG A 2 -24.09 72.67 27.78
N LYS A 3 -23.34 72.30 28.83
CA LYS A 3 -22.11 71.55 28.76
C LYS A 3 -22.47 70.03 28.78
N SER A 4 -22.12 69.32 27.72
CA SER A 4 -22.15 67.86 27.70
C SER A 4 -20.85 67.27 28.26
N PRO A 5 -20.89 66.24 29.08
CA PRO A 5 -19.68 65.54 29.51
C PRO A 5 -19.32 64.45 28.44
N VAL A 6 -18.08 64.52 27.99
CA VAL A 6 -17.49 63.45 27.16
C VAL A 6 -17.08 62.29 28.07
N LEU A 7 -17.71 61.11 27.88
CA LEU A 7 -17.40 59.92 28.63
C LEU A 7 -16.26 59.19 27.87
N PHE A 8 -15.08 59.12 28.47
CA PHE A 8 -13.95 58.34 27.96
C PHE A 8 -14.13 56.88 28.37
N TYR A 9 -14.42 56.00 27.41
CA TYR A 9 -14.35 54.57 27.61
C TYR A 9 -12.91 54.09 27.43
N LEU A 10 -12.27 53.72 28.53
CA LEU A 10 -10.97 53.05 28.55
C LEU A 10 -11.21 51.58 28.28
N PHE A 11 -10.97 51.11 27.03
CA PHE A 11 -10.93 49.71 26.72
C PHE A 11 -9.63 49.12 27.25
N PHE A 12 -9.72 48.36 28.36
CA PHE A 12 -8.67 47.47 28.81
C PHE A 12 -8.67 46.26 27.88
N LEU A 13 -7.75 46.22 26.94
CA LEU A 13 -7.37 45.01 26.21
C LEU A 13 -6.62 44.12 27.20
N ILE A 14 -7.34 43.22 27.86
CA ILE A 14 -6.75 42.06 28.54
C ILE A 14 -6.26 41.13 27.43
N SER A 15 -4.98 41.19 27.09
CA SER A 15 -4.29 40.17 26.35
C SER A 15 -4.28 38.91 27.23
N ILE A 16 -5.24 38.04 27.02
CA ILE A 16 -5.18 36.64 27.54
C ILE A 16 -3.99 36.04 26.83
N ILE A 17 -2.83 36.02 27.47
CA ILE A 17 -1.74 35.13 27.13
C ILE A 17 -2.27 33.74 27.49
N SER A 18 -2.92 33.10 26.55
CA SER A 18 -3.19 31.66 26.62
C SER A 18 -1.80 31.04 26.58
N SER A 19 -1.25 30.72 27.75
CA SER A 19 -0.19 29.72 27.82
C SER A 19 -0.81 28.46 27.24
N ALA A 20 -0.32 28.02 26.08
CA ALA A 20 -0.75 26.77 25.50
C ALA A 20 -0.52 25.70 26.58
N GLN A 21 -1.59 25.28 27.23
CA GLN A 21 -1.54 24.20 28.19
C GLN A 21 -1.10 22.98 27.41
N MET A 22 0.01 22.37 27.82
CA MET A 22 0.49 21.14 27.19
C MET A 22 -0.63 20.14 27.14
N GLU A 23 -0.79 19.51 26.00
CA GLU A 23 -1.80 18.47 25.83
C GLU A 23 -1.43 17.27 26.69
N LYS A 24 -2.40 16.76 27.40
CA LYS A 24 -2.26 15.53 28.18
C LYS A 24 -2.94 14.39 27.42
N ILE A 25 -2.15 13.43 27.00
CA ILE A 25 -2.62 12.23 26.33
C ILE A 25 -2.48 11.05 27.29
N ALA A 26 -3.54 10.32 27.49
CA ALA A 26 -3.57 9.24 28.47
C ALA A 26 -4.31 8.02 27.92
N VAL A 27 -3.81 6.85 28.28
CA VAL A 27 -4.50 5.57 28.05
C VAL A 27 -5.26 5.22 29.31
N ASN A 28 -6.58 5.16 29.22
CA ASN A 28 -7.45 4.90 30.36
C ASN A 28 -8.17 3.56 30.20
N LYS A 29 -8.20 2.79 31.27
CA LYS A 29 -8.99 1.56 31.36
C LYS A 29 -10.36 1.88 31.93
N THR A 30 -11.40 1.48 31.22
CA THR A 30 -12.81 1.62 31.64
C THR A 30 -13.45 0.24 31.78
N ASP A 31 -14.69 0.19 32.26
CA ASP A 31 -15.46 -1.07 32.31
C ASP A 31 -15.74 -1.66 30.93
N GLN A 32 -15.69 -0.83 29.88
CA GLN A 32 -15.93 -1.22 28.49
C GLN A 32 -14.66 -1.54 27.71
N GLY A 33 -13.48 -1.34 28.29
CA GLY A 33 -12.20 -1.56 27.65
C GLY A 33 -11.24 -0.39 27.79
N PHE A 34 -10.30 -0.26 26.85
CA PHE A 34 -9.29 0.80 26.87
C PHE A 34 -9.66 1.93 25.93
N LYS A 35 -9.38 3.17 26.36
CA LYS A 35 -9.53 4.38 25.57
C LYS A 35 -8.26 5.21 25.58
N LEU A 36 -7.96 5.83 24.47
CA LEU A 36 -7.03 6.95 24.41
C LEU A 36 -7.82 8.24 24.62
N GLU A 37 -7.32 9.12 25.45
CA GLU A 37 -7.90 10.44 25.69
C GLU A 37 -6.87 11.53 25.42
N VAL A 38 -7.34 12.60 24.82
CA VAL A 38 -6.59 13.86 24.64
C VAL A 38 -7.28 14.94 25.44
N ASN A 39 -6.60 15.48 26.45
CA ASN A 39 -7.17 16.47 27.37
C ASN A 39 -8.50 16.03 27.99
N GLY A 40 -8.62 14.76 28.34
CA GLY A 40 -9.82 14.16 28.94
C GLY A 40 -10.98 13.94 27.98
N LYS A 41 -10.75 14.02 26.67
CA LYS A 41 -11.73 13.70 25.64
C LYS A 41 -11.34 12.42 24.92
N ASP A 42 -12.31 11.54 24.71
CA ASP A 42 -12.12 10.31 23.94
C ASP A 42 -11.51 10.60 22.57
N PHE A 43 -10.45 9.90 22.24
CA PHE A 43 -9.74 10.01 20.96
C PHE A 43 -9.53 8.61 20.38
N PHE A 44 -10.16 8.34 19.24
CA PHE A 44 -9.93 7.12 18.49
C PHE A 44 -8.96 7.40 17.34
N ILE A 45 -7.86 6.67 17.28
CA ILE A 45 -6.82 6.91 16.27
C ILE A 45 -7.34 6.46 14.90
N LYS A 46 -7.53 7.42 14.01
CA LYS A 46 -7.77 7.24 12.57
C LYS A 46 -6.51 7.69 11.86
N GLY A 47 -5.55 6.78 11.80
CA GLY A 47 -4.17 7.10 11.44
C GLY A 47 -3.82 6.71 10.00
N MET A 48 -2.74 7.32 9.53
CA MET A 48 -2.14 7.03 8.23
C MET A 48 -0.61 6.97 8.37
N ASN A 49 0.00 5.92 7.81
CA ASN A 49 1.43 5.92 7.57
C ASN A 49 1.72 6.89 6.42
N TRP A 50 2.56 7.87 6.68
CA TRP A 50 2.85 8.94 5.76
C TRP A 50 4.36 9.11 5.59
N ASP A 51 4.79 9.17 4.36
CA ASP A 51 6.14 9.56 3.96
C ASP A 51 6.10 10.48 2.72
N TYR A 52 7.23 11.08 2.38
CA TYR A 52 7.34 11.93 1.20
C TYR A 52 8.58 11.55 0.40
N PHE A 53 8.39 10.69 -0.58
CA PHE A 53 9.45 10.24 -1.50
C PHE A 53 9.01 10.45 -2.95
N PRO A 54 9.54 11.46 -3.65
CA PRO A 54 9.32 11.62 -5.09
C PRO A 54 9.76 10.37 -5.86
N ILE A 55 9.11 10.09 -6.98
CA ILE A 55 9.54 9.01 -7.90
C ILE A 55 11.01 9.25 -8.29
N GLY A 56 11.79 8.17 -8.33
CA GLY A 56 13.23 8.22 -8.55
C GLY A 56 14.06 8.48 -7.30
N THR A 57 13.44 8.55 -6.12
CA THR A 57 14.12 8.69 -4.83
C THR A 57 13.81 7.52 -3.89
N ASN A 58 14.57 7.36 -2.84
CA ASN A 58 14.40 6.32 -1.84
C ASN A 58 14.54 6.88 -0.41
N TYR A 59 14.70 6.00 0.58
CA TYR A 59 14.86 6.34 2.00
C TYR A 59 16.01 7.31 2.33
N ASN A 60 16.94 7.56 1.41
CA ASN A 60 17.99 8.58 1.57
C ASN A 60 17.47 10.00 1.31
N TYR A 61 16.32 10.14 0.63
CA TYR A 61 15.68 11.44 0.46
C TYR A 61 15.08 11.88 1.79
N SER A 62 15.20 13.17 2.08
CA SER A 62 14.57 13.78 3.24
C SER A 62 13.86 15.06 2.84
N LEU A 63 12.55 15.09 3.00
CA LEU A 63 11.76 16.31 2.85
C LEU A 63 12.26 17.41 3.79
N TRP A 64 12.68 17.04 5.00
CA TRP A 64 13.11 17.97 6.04
C TRP A 64 14.43 18.70 5.75
N LYS A 65 15.17 18.24 4.73
CA LYS A 65 16.38 18.91 4.23
C LYS A 65 16.10 19.86 3.06
N GLN A 66 14.86 19.98 2.64
CA GLN A 66 14.46 20.88 1.57
C GLN A 66 14.19 22.30 2.10
N SER A 67 13.88 23.24 1.19
CA SER A 67 13.50 24.58 1.61
C SER A 67 12.17 24.57 2.38
N ASP A 68 12.01 25.50 3.31
CA ASP A 68 10.76 25.64 4.08
C ASP A 68 9.54 25.81 3.16
N ASP A 69 9.69 26.51 2.04
CA ASP A 69 8.60 26.72 1.07
C ASP A 69 8.17 25.42 0.40
N LEU A 70 9.12 24.54 0.06
CA LEU A 70 8.80 23.22 -0.50
C LEU A 70 8.17 22.32 0.56
N ILE A 71 8.73 22.32 1.77
CA ILE A 71 8.17 21.52 2.88
C ILE A 71 6.73 21.96 3.17
N ALA A 72 6.50 23.27 3.31
CA ALA A 72 5.16 23.80 3.56
C ALA A 72 4.20 23.44 2.43
N ALA A 73 4.60 23.58 1.16
CA ALA A 73 3.77 23.26 0.02
C ALA A 73 3.42 21.75 -0.06
N ALA A 74 4.38 20.86 0.23
CA ALA A 74 4.17 19.42 0.30
C ALA A 74 3.19 19.07 1.43
N LEU A 75 3.42 19.60 2.63
CA LEU A 75 2.54 19.39 3.78
C LEU A 75 1.14 19.95 3.53
N ASP A 76 1.04 21.16 2.97
CA ASP A 76 -0.26 21.80 2.69
C ASP A 76 -1.12 20.97 1.75
N ARG A 77 -0.50 20.37 0.75
CA ARG A 77 -1.19 19.51 -0.18
C ARG A 77 -1.65 18.22 0.49
N GLU A 78 -0.74 17.48 1.10
CA GLU A 78 -1.01 16.13 1.56
C GLU A 78 -1.78 16.11 2.89
N MET A 79 -1.47 16.98 3.83
CA MET A 79 -2.21 17.08 5.08
C MET A 79 -3.64 17.57 4.86
N SER A 80 -3.88 18.42 3.83
CA SER A 80 -5.24 18.82 3.45
C SER A 80 -6.06 17.62 2.96
N MET A 81 -5.45 16.71 2.18
CA MET A 81 -6.08 15.49 1.72
C MET A 81 -6.39 14.55 2.88
N LEU A 82 -5.43 14.35 3.79
CA LEU A 82 -5.59 13.52 4.98
C LEU A 82 -6.68 14.07 5.91
N LYS A 83 -6.68 15.37 6.17
CA LYS A 83 -7.75 16.03 6.94
C LYS A 83 -9.13 15.83 6.30
N ASN A 84 -9.21 15.96 4.97
CA ASN A 84 -10.45 15.74 4.23
C ASN A 84 -10.95 14.29 4.31
N MET A 85 -10.06 13.32 4.51
CA MET A 85 -10.38 11.93 4.80
C MET A 85 -10.84 11.69 6.24
N GLY A 86 -10.71 12.66 7.14
CA GLY A 86 -10.96 12.46 8.56
C GLY A 86 -9.82 11.79 9.32
N ILE A 87 -8.61 11.77 8.76
CA ILE A 87 -7.39 11.32 9.44
C ILE A 87 -7.05 12.34 10.55
N ASN A 88 -6.76 11.82 11.73
CA ASN A 88 -6.43 12.61 12.92
C ASN A 88 -5.01 12.38 13.44
N ALA A 89 -4.28 11.41 12.89
CA ALA A 89 -2.90 11.14 13.25
C ALA A 89 -2.10 10.61 12.05
N ILE A 90 -0.82 10.94 11.99
CA ILE A 90 0.15 10.35 11.06
C ILE A 90 1.25 9.62 11.82
N ARG A 91 1.79 8.57 11.21
CA ARG A 91 3.03 7.93 11.60
C ARG A 91 4.06 8.17 10.50
N GLN A 92 5.27 8.54 10.90
CA GLN A 92 6.38 8.79 10.01
C GLN A 92 7.66 8.17 10.58
N TYR A 93 8.41 7.44 9.74
CA TYR A 93 9.50 6.55 10.19
C TYR A 93 10.81 7.26 10.49
N THR A 94 11.07 8.40 9.86
CA THR A 94 12.36 9.10 9.92
C THR A 94 12.39 10.30 10.86
N GLY A 95 11.31 10.48 11.64
CA GLY A 95 11.12 11.65 12.48
C GLY A 95 10.65 12.88 11.70
N VAL A 96 9.86 13.71 12.38
CA VAL A 96 9.37 15.00 11.85
C VAL A 96 9.93 16.08 12.77
N PRO A 97 10.68 17.07 12.30
CA PRO A 97 11.20 18.12 13.16
C PRO A 97 10.10 18.82 13.97
N PRO A 98 10.34 19.23 15.23
CA PRO A 98 9.32 19.82 16.10
C PRO A 98 8.54 20.98 15.47
N LYS A 99 9.22 21.82 14.69
CA LYS A 99 8.61 22.92 13.91
C LYS A 99 7.48 22.41 13.01
N TRP A 100 7.68 21.27 12.34
CA TRP A 100 6.73 20.75 11.37
C TRP A 100 5.65 19.88 12.03
N VAL A 101 5.94 19.21 13.14
CA VAL A 101 4.91 18.58 13.99
C VAL A 101 3.89 19.64 14.43
N LYS A 102 4.40 20.75 14.98
CA LYS A 102 3.57 21.89 15.38
C LYS A 102 2.77 22.46 14.20
N TYR A 103 3.40 22.67 13.04
CA TYR A 103 2.75 23.19 11.83
C TYR A 103 1.58 22.30 11.38
N ILE A 104 1.82 20.99 11.29
CA ILE A 104 0.80 20.01 10.90
C ILE A 104 -0.38 20.06 11.87
N TYR A 105 -0.08 20.07 13.16
CA TYR A 105 -1.10 20.10 14.19
C TYR A 105 -1.91 21.41 14.19
N GLU A 106 -1.26 22.55 14.25
CA GLU A 106 -1.94 23.86 14.34
C GLU A 106 -2.80 24.15 13.09
N LYS A 107 -2.35 23.73 11.93
CA LYS A 107 -3.05 24.01 10.67
C LYS A 107 -4.11 22.98 10.31
N TYR A 108 -3.84 21.70 10.59
CA TYR A 108 -4.70 20.60 10.13
C TYR A 108 -5.38 19.83 11.26
N GLY A 109 -4.95 19.99 12.50
CA GLY A 109 -5.45 19.22 13.64
C GLY A 109 -5.04 17.76 13.59
N ILE A 110 -3.96 17.43 12.88
CA ILE A 110 -3.43 16.07 12.75
C ILE A 110 -2.26 15.91 13.72
N TYR A 111 -2.34 14.91 14.55
CA TYR A 111 -1.27 14.54 15.48
C TYR A 111 -0.17 13.75 14.76
N THR A 112 1.02 13.75 15.33
CA THR A 112 2.15 12.96 14.86
C THR A 112 2.55 11.92 15.91
N MET A 113 2.57 10.65 15.53
CA MET A 113 3.20 9.59 16.30
C MET A 113 4.68 9.55 15.94
N LEU A 114 5.54 9.82 16.93
CA LEU A 114 6.98 9.88 16.73
C LEU A 114 7.59 8.49 16.86
N ASN A 115 8.26 8.03 15.82
CA ASN A 115 8.86 6.70 15.76
C ASN A 115 10.38 6.75 15.90
N HIS A 116 10.93 6.01 16.86
CA HIS A 116 12.36 5.74 16.98
C HIS A 116 12.63 4.31 16.51
N SER A 117 13.49 4.11 15.52
CA SER A 117 13.73 2.78 14.92
C SER A 117 14.32 1.75 15.89
N PHE A 118 14.91 2.21 16.97
CA PHE A 118 15.49 1.39 18.03
C PHE A 118 16.49 0.36 17.51
N GLY A 119 17.32 0.79 16.55
CA GLY A 119 18.35 -0.06 15.94
C GLY A 119 17.83 -1.10 14.94
N ARG A 120 16.56 -1.02 14.48
CA ARG A 120 15.98 -1.97 13.52
C ARG A 120 16.80 -2.09 12.23
N TYR A 121 17.29 -0.97 11.74
CA TYR A 121 18.02 -0.86 10.47
C TYR A 121 19.52 -0.75 10.63
N GLY A 122 20.06 -1.15 11.79
CA GLY A 122 21.45 -1.02 12.16
C GLY A 122 21.70 0.16 13.09
N LEU A 123 22.91 0.18 13.69
CA LEU A 123 23.29 1.15 14.70
C LEU A 123 24.77 1.49 14.60
N ASN A 124 25.11 2.76 14.79
CA ASN A 124 26.50 3.20 14.89
C ASN A 124 26.91 3.23 16.37
N VAL A 125 27.80 2.34 16.76
CA VAL A 125 28.31 2.27 18.13
C VAL A 125 29.78 2.61 18.12
N ASP A 126 30.20 3.66 18.81
CA ASP A 126 31.58 4.15 18.89
C ASP A 126 32.23 4.35 17.50
N GLY A 127 31.48 4.85 16.51
CA GLY A 127 31.96 5.09 15.15
C GLY A 127 31.96 3.86 14.22
N THR A 128 31.55 2.70 14.71
CA THR A 128 31.44 1.48 13.92
C THR A 128 29.97 1.18 13.61
N TRP A 129 29.67 0.96 12.33
CA TRP A 129 28.33 0.57 11.89
C TRP A 129 28.09 -0.93 12.08
N TYR A 130 27.02 -1.27 12.77
CA TYR A 130 26.53 -2.63 12.95
C TYR A 130 25.18 -2.79 12.25
N PRO A 131 25.07 -3.57 11.17
CA PRO A 131 23.82 -3.77 10.45
C PRO A 131 22.77 -4.55 11.25
N ASN A 132 23.23 -5.37 12.21
CA ASN A 132 22.38 -6.14 13.11
C ASN A 132 22.63 -5.69 14.54
N THR A 133 21.60 -5.19 15.19
CA THR A 133 21.68 -4.67 16.55
C THR A 133 21.73 -5.81 17.57
N ASP A 134 22.75 -5.79 18.44
CA ASP A 134 22.87 -6.71 19.57
C ASP A 134 22.30 -6.08 20.83
N TYR A 135 21.03 -6.36 21.10
CA TYR A 135 20.33 -5.84 22.27
C TYR A 135 20.86 -6.36 23.61
N GLY A 136 21.65 -7.44 23.62
CA GLY A 136 22.37 -7.94 24.79
C GLY A 136 23.63 -7.16 25.14
N ASN A 137 24.12 -6.31 24.22
CA ASN A 137 25.34 -5.53 24.42
C ASN A 137 25.07 -4.28 25.27
N PRO A 138 25.74 -4.11 26.44
CA PRO A 138 25.53 -2.95 27.32
C PRO A 138 25.77 -1.59 26.64
N LYS A 139 26.70 -1.48 25.67
CA LYS A 139 26.93 -0.24 24.95
C LYS A 139 25.76 0.11 24.03
N VAL A 140 25.18 -0.89 23.36
CA VAL A 140 23.97 -0.74 22.53
C VAL A 140 22.81 -0.29 23.41
N GLN A 141 22.57 -0.95 24.55
CA GLN A 141 21.52 -0.59 25.49
C GLN A 141 21.67 0.86 25.98
N ALA A 142 22.90 1.26 26.37
CA ALA A 142 23.18 2.61 26.82
C ALA A 142 22.95 3.65 25.72
N LEU A 143 23.32 3.35 24.47
CA LEU A 143 23.12 4.22 23.33
C LEU A 143 21.62 4.40 23.00
N LEU A 144 20.87 3.30 22.91
CA LEU A 144 19.42 3.34 22.66
C LEU A 144 18.67 4.10 23.75
N LEU A 145 19.06 3.90 25.01
CA LEU A 145 18.50 4.64 26.13
C LEU A 145 18.82 6.14 26.06
N LYS A 146 20.02 6.51 25.62
CA LYS A 146 20.41 7.90 25.40
C LYS A 146 19.56 8.53 24.28
N GLU A 147 19.51 7.90 23.11
CA GLU A 147 18.78 8.40 21.94
C GLU A 147 17.29 8.61 22.23
N THR A 148 16.65 7.68 22.94
CA THR A 148 15.23 7.79 23.31
C THR A 148 14.97 8.90 24.32
N LYS A 149 15.89 9.12 25.28
CA LYS A 149 15.81 10.28 26.18
C LYS A 149 15.98 11.60 25.44
N GLU A 150 16.94 11.70 24.54
CA GLU A 150 17.18 12.89 23.71
C GLU A 150 15.95 13.22 22.86
N MET A 151 15.35 12.22 22.23
CA MET A 151 14.08 12.38 21.50
C MET A 151 12.98 12.90 22.44
N THR A 152 12.83 12.33 23.61
CA THR A 152 11.79 12.75 24.56
C THR A 152 12.00 14.21 24.99
N GLU A 153 13.23 14.58 25.35
CA GLU A 153 13.57 15.96 25.73
C GLU A 153 13.26 16.96 24.61
N GLU A 154 13.57 16.60 23.36
CA GLU A 154 13.34 17.44 22.19
C GLU A 154 11.84 17.70 21.95
N TYR A 155 11.00 16.67 22.11
CA TYR A 155 9.60 16.75 21.67
C TYR A 155 8.59 16.95 22.80
N LYS A 156 8.93 16.75 24.06
CA LYS A 156 7.99 16.79 25.21
C LYS A 156 7.12 18.04 25.31
N ASN A 157 7.57 19.17 24.73
CA ASN A 157 6.85 20.44 24.73
C ASN A 157 6.31 20.81 23.33
N THR A 158 6.30 19.89 22.39
CA THR A 158 5.87 20.14 21.01
C THR A 158 4.38 19.86 20.87
N PRO A 159 3.53 20.87 20.58
CA PRO A 159 2.12 20.63 20.31
C PRO A 159 1.92 19.67 19.13
N GLY A 160 0.96 18.77 19.26
CA GLY A 160 0.62 17.81 18.22
C GLY A 160 1.41 16.51 18.24
N VAL A 161 2.25 16.27 19.24
CA VAL A 161 2.77 14.93 19.52
C VAL A 161 1.64 14.06 20.06
N LEU A 162 1.41 12.88 19.48
CA LEU A 162 0.40 11.93 19.97
C LEU A 162 0.99 10.98 21.01
N MET A 163 2.07 10.33 20.66
CA MET A 163 2.79 9.39 21.50
C MET A 163 4.16 9.08 20.93
N PHE A 164 5.01 8.46 21.74
CA PHE A 164 6.29 7.92 21.31
C PHE A 164 6.17 6.44 20.96
N LEU A 165 6.71 6.05 19.81
CA LEU A 165 6.72 4.68 19.33
C LEU A 165 8.16 4.16 19.25
N LEU A 166 8.46 3.08 19.92
CA LEU A 166 9.77 2.44 19.95
C LEU A 166 9.79 1.23 19.01
N GLY A 167 10.76 1.21 18.11
CA GLY A 167 11.00 0.15 17.16
C GLY A 167 10.14 0.24 15.90
N ASN A 168 10.44 -0.69 15.01
CA ASN A 168 9.65 -1.06 13.83
C ASN A 168 9.99 -2.51 13.49
N GLU A 169 9.19 -3.47 13.98
CA GLU A 169 9.39 -4.90 13.71
C GLU A 169 10.78 -5.44 14.10
N ASN A 170 11.35 -4.94 15.16
CA ASN A 170 12.69 -5.35 15.60
C ASN A 170 12.76 -6.86 15.91
N ASN A 171 11.63 -7.47 16.23
CA ASN A 171 11.49 -8.90 16.46
C ASN A 171 11.79 -9.76 15.21
N TYR A 172 11.49 -9.30 14.00
CA TYR A 172 11.87 -10.02 12.78
C TYR A 172 13.39 -10.07 12.59
N GLY A 173 14.11 -9.03 12.95
CA GLY A 173 15.58 -9.01 12.88
C GLY A 173 16.27 -10.03 13.79
N LEU A 174 15.58 -10.59 14.78
CA LEU A 174 16.15 -11.60 15.69
C LEU A 174 16.37 -12.95 15.01
N PHE A 175 15.57 -13.28 13.98
CA PHE A 175 15.67 -14.54 13.23
C PHE A 175 16.82 -14.57 12.22
N TRP A 176 17.37 -13.43 11.84
CA TRP A 176 18.39 -13.37 10.76
C TRP A 176 19.81 -13.71 11.21
N ARG A 177 20.01 -13.96 12.50
CA ARG A 177 21.33 -14.20 13.10
C ARG A 177 21.83 -15.64 13.03
N GLY A 178 21.08 -16.54 12.44
CA GLY A 178 21.45 -17.94 12.29
C GLY A 178 20.24 -18.84 12.09
N ALA A 179 20.44 -19.98 11.44
CA ALA A 179 19.38 -20.98 11.28
C ALA A 179 18.99 -21.54 12.67
N GLU A 180 17.84 -21.15 13.15
CA GLU A 180 17.22 -21.78 14.31
C GLU A 180 16.64 -23.12 13.85
N THR A 181 17.16 -24.22 14.39
CA THR A 181 16.65 -25.56 14.02
C THR A 181 15.41 -25.87 14.86
N GLU A 182 14.42 -26.55 14.25
CA GLU A 182 13.22 -27.01 14.93
C GLU A 182 13.51 -27.93 16.12
N ASN A 183 14.69 -28.54 16.15
CA ASN A 183 15.13 -29.43 17.23
C ASN A 183 15.54 -28.72 18.53
N ILE A 184 15.72 -27.38 18.50
CA ILE A 184 16.06 -26.63 19.70
C ILE A 184 14.75 -26.23 20.41
N PRO A 185 14.57 -26.57 21.70
CA PRO A 185 13.43 -26.09 22.46
C PRO A 185 13.30 -24.57 22.38
N VAL A 186 12.07 -24.05 22.24
CA VAL A 186 11.81 -22.61 22.05
C VAL A 186 12.50 -21.76 23.10
N VAL A 187 12.51 -22.19 24.37
CA VAL A 187 13.14 -21.48 25.49
C VAL A 187 14.65 -21.35 25.36
N ASP A 188 15.28 -22.26 24.61
CA ASP A 188 16.73 -22.30 24.44
C ASP A 188 17.19 -21.64 23.14
N ARG A 189 16.27 -21.29 22.25
CA ARG A 189 16.58 -20.63 20.98
C ARG A 189 17.25 -19.27 21.20
N LYS A 190 18.19 -18.95 20.32
CA LYS A 190 18.89 -17.66 20.36
C LYS A 190 17.91 -16.50 20.18
N SER A 191 16.95 -16.60 19.27
CA SER A 191 15.91 -15.59 19.04
C SER A 191 15.09 -15.32 20.30
N THR A 192 14.77 -16.34 21.09
CA THR A 192 14.06 -16.20 22.38
C THR A 192 14.90 -15.44 23.40
N LYS A 193 16.19 -15.75 23.50
CA LYS A 193 17.11 -15.05 24.40
C LYS A 193 17.34 -13.59 23.98
N ASP A 194 17.53 -13.36 22.70
CA ASP A 194 17.70 -12.00 22.15
C ASP A 194 16.39 -11.18 22.30
N ALA A 195 15.22 -11.82 22.18
CA ALA A 195 13.94 -11.19 22.43
C ALA A 195 13.81 -10.64 23.85
N LYS A 196 14.25 -11.39 24.87
CA LYS A 196 14.25 -10.89 26.26
C LYS A 196 15.08 -9.62 26.41
N PHE A 197 16.25 -9.54 25.77
CA PHE A 197 17.06 -8.33 25.78
C PHE A 197 16.38 -7.16 25.06
N LEU A 198 15.78 -7.43 23.88
CA LEU A 198 15.04 -6.42 23.12
C LEU A 198 13.90 -5.83 23.94
N TYR A 199 12.99 -6.68 24.44
CA TYR A 199 11.80 -6.21 25.13
C TYR A 199 12.11 -5.61 26.49
N LYS A 200 13.12 -6.12 27.19
CA LYS A 200 13.65 -5.44 28.37
C LYS A 200 14.18 -4.04 28.04
N SER A 201 14.91 -3.89 26.95
CA SER A 201 15.45 -2.59 26.52
C SER A 201 14.32 -1.61 26.14
N PHE A 202 13.24 -2.09 25.52
CA PHE A 202 12.05 -1.28 25.28
C PHE A 202 11.42 -0.80 26.60
N ASN A 203 11.30 -1.68 27.58
CA ASN A 203 10.75 -1.31 28.88
C ASN A 203 11.62 -0.30 29.63
N ASP A 204 12.92 -0.51 29.65
CA ASP A 204 13.87 0.41 30.29
C ASP A 204 13.84 1.81 29.63
N ALA A 205 13.72 1.84 28.28
CA ALA A 205 13.54 3.09 27.53
C ALA A 205 12.20 3.75 27.87
N ALA A 206 11.10 3.00 27.90
CA ALA A 206 9.79 3.53 28.27
C ALA A 206 9.77 4.17 29.66
N LEU A 207 10.35 3.51 30.66
CA LEU A 207 10.50 4.07 32.02
C LEU A 207 11.31 5.36 32.02
N ALA A 208 12.42 5.39 31.28
CA ALA A 208 13.26 6.58 31.20
C ALA A 208 12.56 7.75 30.49
N MET A 209 11.84 7.47 29.42
CA MET A 209 11.03 8.47 28.71
C MET A 209 9.92 9.02 29.59
N LYS A 210 9.20 8.17 30.32
CA LYS A 210 8.15 8.57 31.27
C LYS A 210 8.68 9.39 32.44
N SER A 211 9.95 9.25 32.81
CA SER A 211 10.58 10.11 33.83
C SER A 211 10.81 11.55 33.33
N ILE A 212 10.86 11.74 31.99
CA ILE A 212 11.06 13.03 31.34
C ILE A 212 9.72 13.64 30.93
N ASP A 213 8.81 12.83 30.40
CA ASP A 213 7.51 13.27 29.89
C ASP A 213 6.39 12.33 30.39
N GLN A 214 5.50 12.89 31.20
CA GLN A 214 4.32 12.17 31.72
C GLN A 214 3.04 12.49 30.94
N SER A 215 3.16 13.31 29.91
CA SER A 215 2.00 13.80 29.12
C SER A 215 1.72 12.93 27.91
N HIS A 216 2.70 12.16 27.44
CA HIS A 216 2.56 11.33 26.26
C HIS A 216 2.81 9.85 26.57
N PRO A 217 1.97 8.92 26.07
CA PRO A 217 2.19 7.49 26.20
C PRO A 217 3.41 7.01 25.43
N VAL A 218 3.97 5.87 25.86
CA VAL A 218 5.02 5.15 25.14
C VAL A 218 4.48 3.82 24.64
N ALA A 219 4.62 3.57 23.34
CA ALA A 219 4.25 2.33 22.67
C ALA A 219 5.48 1.63 22.09
N ILE A 220 5.38 0.33 21.84
CA ILE A 220 6.34 -0.41 21.01
C ILE A 220 5.70 -0.79 19.67
N CYS A 221 6.52 -1.05 18.64
CA CYS A 221 6.05 -1.54 17.34
C CYS A 221 6.59 -2.95 17.08
N ASN A 222 5.72 -3.94 17.24
CA ASN A 222 6.04 -5.35 17.02
C ASN A 222 5.55 -5.83 15.65
N GLY A 223 6.29 -6.75 15.03
CA GLY A 223 5.83 -7.49 13.86
C GLY A 223 4.92 -8.64 14.30
N ASP A 224 3.65 -8.55 13.97
CA ASP A 224 2.59 -9.47 14.39
C ASP A 224 2.63 -9.75 15.91
N LEU A 225 2.14 -10.88 16.36
CA LEU A 225 2.11 -11.29 17.79
C LEU A 225 3.30 -12.18 18.19
N LEU A 226 4.37 -12.17 17.42
CA LEU A 226 5.57 -12.94 17.78
C LEU A 226 6.13 -12.47 19.13
N PHE A 227 6.49 -13.41 20.00
CA PHE A 227 7.03 -13.16 21.34
C PHE A 227 6.08 -12.44 22.30
N LEU A 228 4.75 -12.58 22.13
CA LEU A 228 3.77 -11.91 22.97
C LEU A 228 3.91 -12.29 24.46
N ASP A 229 4.30 -13.53 24.76
CA ASP A 229 4.62 -14.02 26.09
C ASP A 229 5.81 -13.27 26.71
N ILE A 230 6.88 -13.07 25.95
CA ILE A 230 8.06 -12.31 26.39
C ILE A 230 7.73 -10.82 26.53
N ILE A 231 6.93 -10.26 25.64
CA ILE A 231 6.41 -8.90 25.77
C ILE A 231 5.64 -8.75 27.09
N ASN A 232 4.79 -9.72 27.41
CA ASN A 232 4.06 -9.71 28.67
C ASN A 232 4.98 -9.83 29.89
N GLU A 233 6.08 -10.60 29.77
CA GLU A 233 7.07 -10.75 30.85
C GLU A 233 7.89 -9.47 31.05
N GLU A 234 8.40 -8.87 29.98
CA GLU A 234 9.45 -7.83 30.01
C GLU A 234 8.91 -6.40 29.84
N CYS A 235 7.78 -6.18 29.13
CA CYS A 235 7.28 -4.84 28.81
C CYS A 235 6.16 -4.39 29.77
N LYS A 236 6.43 -4.36 31.08
CA LYS A 236 5.42 -3.99 32.10
C LYS A 236 5.03 -2.51 32.05
N ASP A 237 5.95 -1.63 31.71
CA ASP A 237 5.79 -0.18 31.76
C ASP A 237 5.46 0.45 30.39
N VAL A 238 5.56 -0.33 29.30
CA VAL A 238 5.03 0.06 27.98
C VAL A 238 3.52 0.13 28.06
N GLU A 239 2.93 1.23 27.60
CA GLU A 239 1.49 1.50 27.79
C GLU A 239 0.63 0.92 26.68
N VAL A 240 1.14 0.86 25.44
CA VAL A 240 0.41 0.41 24.25
C VAL A 240 1.25 -0.59 23.45
N LEU A 241 0.64 -1.70 23.06
CA LEU A 241 1.22 -2.60 22.07
C LEU A 241 0.84 -2.11 20.68
N GLY A 242 1.81 -1.55 19.95
CA GLY A 242 1.70 -1.32 18.52
C GLY A 242 2.11 -2.58 17.75
N ILE A 243 1.37 -2.90 16.70
CA ILE A 243 1.68 -4.05 15.83
C ILE A 243 1.57 -3.68 14.36
N ASN A 244 2.55 -4.15 13.58
CA ASN A 244 2.44 -4.21 12.13
C ASN A 244 1.91 -5.59 11.76
N ILE A 245 0.81 -5.65 11.02
CA ILE A 245 0.15 -6.91 10.77
C ILE A 245 -0.56 -6.93 9.41
N TYR A 246 -0.28 -7.96 8.64
CA TYR A 246 -0.81 -8.18 7.31
C TYR A 246 -1.35 -9.62 7.23
N ARG A 247 -2.64 -9.78 7.55
CA ARG A 247 -3.32 -11.08 7.57
C ARG A 247 -4.49 -11.15 6.58
N GLY A 248 -4.52 -10.22 5.63
CA GLY A 248 -5.58 -10.13 4.65
C GLY A 248 -6.82 -9.41 5.16
N ILE A 249 -8.00 -9.87 4.76
CA ILE A 249 -9.27 -9.21 5.04
C ILE A 249 -9.67 -9.17 6.51
N SER A 250 -9.06 -10.02 7.34
CA SER A 250 -9.35 -10.14 8.77
C SER A 250 -8.07 -10.31 9.57
N PHE A 251 -8.03 -9.73 10.77
CA PHE A 251 -6.93 -9.92 11.73
C PHE A 251 -7.06 -11.22 12.55
N GLY A 252 -8.19 -11.95 12.41
CA GLY A 252 -8.43 -13.19 13.12
C GLY A 252 -8.55 -13.00 14.63
N ASP A 253 -7.73 -13.71 15.40
CA ASP A 253 -7.79 -13.79 16.86
C ASP A 253 -6.95 -12.73 17.61
N VAL A 254 -6.37 -11.77 16.89
CA VAL A 254 -5.38 -10.81 17.43
C VAL A 254 -5.90 -10.06 18.65
N PHE A 255 -7.10 -9.50 18.58
CA PHE A 255 -7.65 -8.69 19.67
C PHE A 255 -7.88 -9.51 20.93
N ASP A 256 -8.43 -10.70 20.78
CA ASP A 256 -8.71 -11.60 21.92
C ASP A 256 -7.42 -12.14 22.54
N ARG A 257 -6.42 -12.46 21.70
CA ARG A 257 -5.11 -12.89 22.17
C ARG A 257 -4.41 -11.80 22.97
N VAL A 258 -4.34 -10.58 22.42
CA VAL A 258 -3.73 -9.45 23.14
C VAL A 258 -4.45 -9.18 24.45
N LYS A 259 -5.78 -9.21 24.45
CA LYS A 259 -6.59 -9.05 25.67
C LYS A 259 -6.28 -10.11 26.72
N LYS A 260 -6.19 -11.37 26.31
CA LYS A 260 -5.99 -12.53 27.20
C LYS A 260 -4.54 -12.68 27.64
N GLU A 261 -3.58 -12.53 26.71
CA GLU A 261 -2.19 -12.89 26.93
C GLU A 261 -1.33 -11.70 27.41
N TYR A 262 -1.72 -10.47 27.10
CA TYR A 262 -1.00 -9.27 27.50
C TYR A 262 -1.82 -8.32 28.42
N GLY A 263 -3.11 -8.23 28.19
CA GLY A 263 -4.02 -7.45 29.04
C GLY A 263 -3.88 -5.94 28.96
N LYS A 264 -3.21 -5.43 27.93
CA LYS A 264 -3.04 -4.01 27.61
C LYS A 264 -3.71 -3.65 26.27
N PRO A 265 -3.87 -2.37 25.95
CA PRO A 265 -4.44 -1.95 24.67
C PRO A 265 -3.51 -2.26 23.50
N VAL A 266 -4.12 -2.49 22.36
CA VAL A 266 -3.46 -2.67 21.07
C VAL A 266 -3.76 -1.50 20.13
N MET A 267 -2.79 -1.17 19.31
CA MET A 267 -2.90 -0.22 18.21
C MET A 267 -2.24 -0.82 16.97
N PHE A 268 -2.89 -0.72 15.84
CA PHE A 268 -2.29 -1.18 14.58
C PHE A 268 -1.38 -0.09 14.03
N THR A 269 -0.08 -0.31 14.11
CA THR A 269 0.92 0.65 13.59
C THR A 269 1.08 0.56 12.09
N GLU A 270 0.82 -0.62 11.52
CA GLU A 270 0.68 -0.85 10.08
C GLU A 270 -0.33 -1.95 9.80
N PHE A 271 -1.16 -1.72 8.82
CA PHE A 271 -2.01 -2.71 8.16
C PHE A 271 -2.50 -2.12 6.84
N GLY A 272 -2.90 -2.96 5.93
CA GLY A 272 -3.42 -2.52 4.64
C GLY A 272 -3.27 -3.59 3.58
N SER A 273 -3.52 -3.19 2.35
CA SER A 273 -3.41 -4.03 1.16
C SER A 273 -2.84 -3.22 0.01
N ASP A 274 -2.16 -3.89 -0.91
CA ASP A 274 -1.74 -3.28 -2.15
C ASP A 274 -2.91 -3.10 -3.13
N ALA A 275 -2.74 -2.18 -4.06
CA ALA A 275 -3.68 -1.94 -5.16
C ALA A 275 -3.31 -2.73 -6.41
N PHE A 276 -2.45 -3.74 -6.31
CA PHE A 276 -2.00 -4.53 -7.44
C PHE A 276 -2.47 -5.98 -7.30
N ASN A 277 -3.19 -6.44 -8.31
CA ASN A 277 -3.60 -7.83 -8.38
C ASN A 277 -2.58 -8.63 -9.18
N ALA A 278 -1.77 -9.42 -8.49
CA ALA A 278 -0.72 -10.24 -9.10
C ALA A 278 -1.27 -11.33 -10.03
N LEU A 279 -2.52 -11.76 -9.85
CA LEU A 279 -3.14 -12.78 -10.68
C LEU A 279 -3.56 -12.23 -12.06
N SER A 280 -4.11 -11.02 -12.08
CA SER A 280 -4.50 -10.35 -13.34
C SER A 280 -3.40 -9.45 -13.89
N ASN A 281 -2.33 -9.22 -13.13
CA ASN A 281 -1.24 -8.29 -13.43
C ASN A 281 -1.75 -6.87 -13.74
N GLU A 282 -2.71 -6.41 -12.95
CA GLU A 282 -3.39 -5.13 -13.12
C GLU A 282 -3.58 -4.42 -11.79
N GLU A 283 -3.80 -3.10 -11.82
CA GLU A 283 -4.23 -2.33 -10.66
C GLU A 283 -5.64 -2.75 -10.24
N ASP A 284 -5.83 -3.14 -8.98
CA ASP A 284 -7.11 -3.51 -8.38
C ASP A 284 -7.45 -2.57 -7.21
N GLN A 285 -7.95 -1.40 -7.54
CA GLN A 285 -8.37 -0.41 -6.54
C GLN A 285 -9.55 -0.87 -5.69
N GLN A 286 -10.40 -1.74 -6.24
CA GLN A 286 -11.54 -2.27 -5.51
C GLN A 286 -11.11 -3.31 -4.49
N GLY A 287 -10.18 -4.20 -4.86
CA GLY A 287 -9.59 -5.16 -3.95
C GLY A 287 -8.96 -4.47 -2.75
N GLN A 288 -8.05 -3.51 -2.98
CA GLN A 288 -7.44 -2.71 -1.93
C GLN A 288 -8.48 -2.08 -1.00
N ALA A 289 -9.48 -1.40 -1.57
CA ALA A 289 -10.50 -0.71 -0.78
C ALA A 289 -11.35 -1.68 0.07
N ASN A 290 -11.65 -2.87 -0.42
CA ASN A 290 -12.37 -3.90 0.32
C ASN A 290 -11.57 -4.41 1.52
N TYR A 291 -10.27 -4.66 1.33
CA TYR A 291 -9.38 -5.07 2.43
C TYR A 291 -9.32 -4.00 3.51
N ASP A 292 -9.01 -2.78 3.13
CA ASP A 292 -8.87 -1.67 4.06
C ASP A 292 -10.16 -1.39 4.84
N LEU A 293 -11.32 -1.45 4.19
CA LEU A 293 -12.61 -1.31 4.86
C LEU A 293 -12.90 -2.43 5.85
N ALA A 294 -12.60 -3.68 5.48
CA ALA A 294 -12.81 -4.81 6.36
C ALA A 294 -11.91 -4.73 7.60
N ASN A 295 -10.65 -4.37 7.42
CA ASN A 295 -9.72 -4.16 8.52
C ASN A 295 -10.19 -3.03 9.44
N TRP A 296 -10.59 -1.87 8.90
CA TRP A 296 -11.12 -0.79 9.70
C TRP A 296 -12.40 -1.16 10.44
N LYS A 297 -13.27 -1.95 9.81
CA LYS A 297 -14.47 -2.44 10.50
C LYS A 297 -14.11 -3.26 11.73
N GLU A 298 -13.17 -4.21 11.62
CA GLU A 298 -12.71 -4.98 12.77
C GLU A 298 -12.04 -4.11 13.85
N ILE A 299 -11.27 -3.10 13.46
CA ILE A 299 -10.67 -2.13 14.38
C ILE A 299 -11.76 -1.40 15.17
N PHE A 300 -12.81 -0.90 14.51
CA PHE A 300 -13.94 -0.25 15.18
C PHE A 300 -14.73 -1.22 16.10
N GLU A 301 -14.97 -2.44 15.65
CA GLU A 301 -15.69 -3.46 16.44
C GLU A 301 -14.98 -3.79 17.76
N ASN A 302 -13.66 -3.64 17.80
CA ASN A 302 -12.83 -3.91 18.96
C ASN A 302 -12.48 -2.67 19.78
N ALA A 303 -13.03 -1.50 19.45
CA ALA A 303 -12.97 -0.32 20.30
C ALA A 303 -13.78 -0.51 21.61
N ALA A 304 -13.42 0.24 22.65
CA ALA A 304 -14.15 0.19 23.92
C ALA A 304 -15.64 0.50 23.72
N GLY A 305 -16.50 -0.38 24.21
CA GLY A 305 -17.96 -0.25 24.12
C GLY A 305 -18.58 -0.78 22.83
N MET A 306 -17.78 -1.28 21.87
CA MET A 306 -18.28 -1.77 20.58
C MET A 306 -18.56 -3.28 20.54
N GLY A 307 -18.63 -3.93 21.69
CA GLY A 307 -19.19 -5.28 21.83
C GLY A 307 -18.19 -6.44 21.65
N LYS A 308 -16.97 -6.22 21.14
CA LYS A 308 -15.91 -7.23 21.05
C LYS A 308 -14.85 -7.04 22.13
N ALA A 309 -13.56 -7.21 21.83
CA ALA A 309 -12.49 -7.21 22.82
C ALA A 309 -12.38 -5.92 23.63
N GLY A 310 -12.69 -4.77 23.07
CA GLY A 310 -12.66 -3.47 23.74
C GLY A 310 -11.26 -2.96 24.06
N ASN A 311 -10.24 -3.47 23.39
CA ASN A 311 -8.85 -3.13 23.67
C ASN A 311 -8.13 -2.40 22.52
N CYS A 312 -8.84 -2.05 21.45
CA CYS A 312 -8.26 -1.37 20.29
C CYS A 312 -8.37 0.15 20.43
N LEU A 313 -7.24 0.84 20.25
CA LEU A 313 -7.19 2.31 20.28
C LEU A 313 -7.30 2.93 18.87
N GLY A 314 -7.38 2.12 17.82
CA GLY A 314 -7.36 2.52 16.42
C GLY A 314 -6.14 2.00 15.68
N GLY A 315 -5.77 2.63 14.57
CA GLY A 315 -4.65 2.17 13.76
C GLY A 315 -4.22 3.17 12.70
N PHE A 316 -3.16 2.78 11.97
CA PHE A 316 -2.55 3.55 10.88
C PHE A 316 -2.54 2.70 9.63
N THR A 317 -3.36 3.05 8.64
CA THR A 317 -3.33 2.38 7.33
C THR A 317 -1.97 2.58 6.67
N PHE A 318 -1.40 1.53 6.15
CA PHE A 318 -0.19 1.55 5.34
C PHE A 318 -0.58 1.40 3.87
N GLN A 319 -0.38 2.46 3.03
CA GLN A 319 0.14 3.78 3.34
C GLN A 319 -0.56 4.86 2.49
N PHE A 320 -0.21 6.15 2.68
CA PHE A 320 -0.87 7.25 1.99
C PHE A 320 -0.60 7.28 0.49
N SER A 321 0.67 7.16 0.06
CA SER A 321 1.06 7.18 -1.35
C SER A 321 2.01 6.05 -1.70
N ASP A 322 2.04 5.65 -2.96
CA ASP A 322 2.85 4.54 -3.44
C ASP A 322 4.33 4.65 -3.12
N GLY A 323 4.93 3.51 -2.77
CA GLY A 323 6.32 3.39 -2.38
C GLY A 323 7.24 2.89 -3.49
N TRP A 324 7.41 3.62 -4.58
CA TRP A 324 8.18 3.22 -5.77
C TRP A 324 9.62 2.76 -5.51
N TRP A 325 10.14 2.96 -4.31
CA TRP A 325 11.48 2.55 -3.90
C TRP A 325 11.53 1.20 -3.15
N LYS A 326 10.37 0.63 -2.85
CA LYS A 326 10.28 -0.57 -1.99
C LYS A 326 10.89 -1.81 -2.62
N THR A 327 10.69 -2.00 -3.92
CA THR A 327 11.37 -3.04 -4.69
C THR A 327 12.74 -2.51 -5.14
N GLY A 328 13.78 -3.31 -4.95
CA GLY A 328 15.16 -2.93 -5.30
C GLY A 328 15.82 -1.92 -4.35
N GLN A 329 15.06 -1.11 -3.63
CA GLN A 329 15.46 -0.11 -2.62
C GLN A 329 16.47 0.97 -3.06
N THR A 330 17.38 0.65 -3.95
CA THR A 330 18.43 1.55 -4.47
C THR A 330 18.52 1.56 -6.00
N THR A 331 17.80 0.67 -6.66
CA THR A 331 17.76 0.53 -8.13
C THR A 331 16.33 0.64 -8.63
N ASP A 332 16.18 0.98 -9.89
CA ASP A 332 14.88 1.01 -10.60
C ASP A 332 13.81 1.91 -9.93
N LEU A 333 14.24 2.95 -9.22
CA LEU A 333 13.40 3.83 -8.40
C LEU A 333 12.34 4.62 -9.19
N ASN A 334 12.41 4.61 -10.50
CA ASN A 334 11.48 5.24 -11.43
C ASN A 334 10.61 4.21 -12.19
N ILE A 335 10.68 2.95 -11.82
CA ILE A 335 9.83 1.88 -12.32
C ILE A 335 8.82 1.54 -11.21
N HIS A 336 7.53 1.57 -11.53
CA HIS A 336 6.50 1.05 -10.62
C HIS A 336 6.46 -0.46 -10.79
N ASN A 337 7.18 -1.17 -9.95
CA ASN A 337 7.44 -2.58 -10.09
C ASN A 337 6.19 -3.41 -9.77
N SER A 338 5.92 -4.41 -10.60
CA SER A 338 4.81 -5.35 -10.41
C SER A 338 5.21 -6.64 -9.70
N LEU A 339 6.46 -6.76 -9.25
CA LEU A 339 6.93 -7.91 -8.48
C LEU A 339 6.49 -7.80 -7.02
N ALA A 340 6.01 -8.89 -6.47
CA ALA A 340 5.68 -8.94 -5.05
C ALA A 340 6.95 -8.80 -4.21
N SER A 341 6.90 -7.97 -3.18
CA SER A 341 8.02 -7.75 -2.26
C SER A 341 8.18 -8.89 -1.26
N TRP A 342 7.12 -9.63 -1.01
CA TRP A 342 7.06 -10.69 -0.01
C TRP A 342 6.68 -12.02 -0.67
N SER A 343 7.18 -13.10 -0.08
CA SER A 343 6.86 -14.46 -0.52
C SER A 343 5.44 -14.86 -0.13
N ASN A 344 4.96 -15.91 -0.76
CA ASN A 344 3.64 -16.52 -0.55
C ASN A 344 3.25 -16.68 0.90
N GLY A 345 1.97 -16.51 1.18
CA GLY A 345 1.40 -16.73 2.49
C GLY A 345 1.47 -15.52 3.42
N GLY A 346 1.69 -14.32 2.87
CA GLY A 346 1.62 -13.07 3.64
C GLY A 346 0.23 -12.83 4.23
N TYR A 347 -0.83 -13.28 3.56
CA TYR A 347 -2.21 -13.11 4.01
C TYR A 347 -2.83 -14.42 4.48
N LEU A 348 -3.10 -14.53 5.77
CA LEU A 348 -3.77 -15.70 6.34
C LEU A 348 -5.23 -15.83 5.88
N PHE A 349 -5.90 -14.71 5.67
CA PHE A 349 -7.31 -14.62 5.26
C PHE A 349 -7.45 -13.90 3.92
N ASP A 350 -6.59 -14.22 2.96
CA ASP A 350 -6.56 -13.58 1.66
C ASP A 350 -7.68 -14.07 0.73
N PHE A 351 -8.13 -13.20 -0.19
CA PHE A 351 -9.04 -13.56 -1.26
C PHE A 351 -8.38 -14.47 -2.30
N ALA A 352 -7.12 -14.25 -2.59
CA ALA A 352 -6.33 -15.06 -3.51
C ALA A 352 -5.47 -16.03 -2.71
N LYS A 353 -5.98 -17.21 -2.48
CA LYS A 353 -5.31 -18.22 -1.65
C LYS A 353 -3.89 -18.53 -2.12
N GLY A 354 -2.92 -18.15 -1.30
CA GLY A 354 -1.54 -18.63 -1.38
C GLY A 354 -0.68 -18.02 -2.49
N GLU A 355 -1.14 -16.99 -3.15
CA GLU A 355 -0.38 -16.32 -4.20
C GLU A 355 0.41 -15.12 -3.66
N ASN A 356 1.48 -14.77 -4.38
CA ASN A 356 2.34 -13.63 -4.09
C ASN A 356 1.65 -12.34 -4.48
N ASN A 357 0.91 -11.74 -3.58
CA ASN A 357 0.12 -10.55 -3.86
C ASN A 357 0.42 -9.36 -2.95
N MET A 358 1.52 -9.42 -2.18
CA MET A 358 1.99 -8.29 -1.37
C MET A 358 3.03 -7.46 -2.14
N ASN A 359 2.56 -6.52 -2.95
CA ASN A 359 3.44 -5.60 -3.66
C ASN A 359 3.55 -4.26 -2.93
N GLU A 360 4.63 -4.06 -2.18
CA GLU A 360 4.79 -2.87 -1.35
C GLU A 360 4.83 -1.54 -2.11
N GLU A 361 5.16 -1.54 -3.39
CA GLU A 361 5.13 -0.31 -4.18
C GLU A 361 3.72 0.22 -4.39
N TRP A 362 2.70 -0.66 -4.34
CA TRP A 362 1.30 -0.36 -4.63
C TRP A 362 0.42 -0.20 -3.37
N PHE A 363 1.00 -0.12 -2.19
CA PHE A 363 0.24 0.04 -0.95
C PHE A 363 -0.37 1.43 -0.76
N GLY A 364 -0.02 2.39 -1.60
CA GLY A 364 -0.60 3.73 -1.54
C GLY A 364 -2.11 3.73 -1.76
N ILE A 365 -2.86 4.38 -0.87
CA ILE A 365 -4.27 4.70 -1.16
C ILE A 365 -4.39 5.85 -2.17
N CYS A 366 -3.28 6.47 -2.52
CA CYS A 366 -3.10 7.39 -3.62
C CYS A 366 -1.95 6.90 -4.50
N ALA A 367 -2.20 6.77 -5.81
CA ALA A 367 -1.12 6.60 -6.78
C ALA A 367 -0.30 7.88 -6.89
N LYS A 368 0.99 7.72 -7.20
CA LYS A 368 1.94 8.81 -7.30
C LYS A 368 2.25 9.12 -8.75
N GLY A 369 2.20 10.38 -9.13
CA GLY A 369 2.52 10.86 -10.46
C GLY A 369 3.87 11.56 -10.52
N PRO A 370 4.21 12.12 -11.68
CA PRO A 370 5.48 12.79 -11.92
C PRO A 370 5.68 14.01 -11.00
N THR A 371 6.94 14.28 -10.70
CA THR A 371 7.34 15.45 -9.93
C THR A 371 7.42 16.68 -10.86
N ASN A 372 6.80 17.78 -10.46
CA ASN A 372 6.85 19.03 -11.18
C ASN A 372 8.17 19.81 -10.90
N GLU A 373 8.36 20.95 -11.58
CA GLU A 373 9.56 21.79 -11.45
C GLU A 373 9.78 22.34 -10.02
N ARG A 374 8.73 22.38 -9.20
CA ARG A 374 8.80 22.80 -7.80
C ARG A 374 9.19 21.69 -6.85
N GLY A 375 9.37 20.45 -7.32
CA GLY A 375 9.68 19.28 -6.49
C GLY A 375 8.45 18.59 -5.86
N LEU A 376 7.23 18.97 -6.29
CA LEU A 376 5.98 18.37 -5.81
C LEU A 376 5.49 17.37 -6.86
N TYR A 377 5.18 16.14 -6.42
CA TYR A 377 4.57 15.14 -7.30
C TYR A 377 3.05 15.18 -7.24
N GLU A 378 2.40 14.73 -8.29
CA GLU A 378 0.95 14.59 -8.31
C GLU A 378 0.49 13.36 -7.53
N LEU A 379 -0.72 13.43 -7.00
CA LEU A 379 -1.38 12.33 -6.29
C LEU A 379 -2.74 12.06 -6.92
N PHE A 380 -3.00 10.78 -7.15
CA PHE A 380 -4.26 10.30 -7.71
C PHE A 380 -4.96 9.38 -6.68
N PRO A 381 -5.97 9.91 -5.96
CA PRO A 381 -6.69 9.11 -4.98
C PRO A 381 -7.35 7.88 -5.59
N ARG A 382 -7.09 6.71 -5.02
CA ARG A 382 -7.72 5.44 -5.37
C ARG A 382 -9.07 5.26 -4.67
N ALA A 383 -9.77 4.19 -5.02
CA ALA A 383 -11.04 3.83 -4.38
C ALA A 383 -10.91 3.71 -2.85
N ALA A 384 -9.77 3.19 -2.35
CA ALA A 384 -9.46 3.10 -0.93
C ALA A 384 -9.46 4.46 -0.23
N TYR A 385 -8.93 5.53 -0.86
CA TYR A 385 -8.99 6.88 -0.30
C TYR A 385 -10.44 7.31 0.01
N TYR A 386 -11.35 7.10 -0.95
CA TYR A 386 -12.76 7.49 -0.80
C TYR A 386 -13.51 6.58 0.17
N ALA A 387 -13.21 5.28 0.15
CA ALA A 387 -13.80 4.31 1.06
C ALA A 387 -13.42 4.60 2.52
N LEU A 388 -12.15 4.85 2.78
CA LEU A 388 -11.66 5.21 4.11
C LEU A 388 -12.14 6.60 4.55
N LYS A 389 -12.31 7.54 3.63
CA LYS A 389 -12.97 8.82 3.93
C LYS A 389 -14.40 8.62 4.46
N GLU A 390 -15.15 7.68 3.91
CA GLU A 390 -16.48 7.35 4.44
C GLU A 390 -16.36 6.61 5.79
N ALA A 391 -15.49 5.60 5.90
CA ALA A 391 -15.29 4.85 7.15
C ALA A 391 -14.90 5.76 8.32
N ASN A 392 -14.03 6.73 8.09
CA ASN A 392 -13.55 7.66 9.12
C ASN A 392 -14.60 8.63 9.65
N LYS A 393 -15.77 8.75 9.01
CA LYS A 393 -16.88 9.52 9.58
C LYS A 393 -17.51 8.83 10.79
N PHE A 394 -17.37 7.51 10.90
CA PHE A 394 -17.86 6.79 12.07
C PHE A 394 -17.00 7.12 13.29
N ASN A 395 -17.65 7.32 14.44
CA ASN A 395 -16.97 7.51 15.72
C ASN A 395 -17.50 6.46 16.71
N PRO A 396 -16.67 5.52 17.21
CA PRO A 396 -17.09 4.48 18.12
C PRO A 396 -17.53 5.02 19.49
N PHE A 397 -17.18 6.27 19.81
CA PHE A 397 -17.52 6.92 21.09
C PHE A 397 -18.66 7.95 20.97
N GLN A 398 -19.31 8.05 19.81
CA GLN A 398 -20.46 8.93 19.66
C GLN A 398 -21.70 8.36 20.38
N GLN A 399 -22.61 9.24 20.77
CA GLN A 399 -23.88 8.81 21.36
C GLN A 399 -24.64 7.88 20.41
N GLY A 400 -25.06 6.71 20.93
CA GLY A 400 -25.77 5.70 20.12
C GLY A 400 -24.87 4.79 19.29
N ALA A 401 -23.54 4.89 19.40
CA ALA A 401 -22.64 3.93 18.80
C ALA A 401 -22.88 2.52 19.39
N SER A 402 -22.99 1.54 18.51
CA SER A 402 -23.23 0.14 18.86
C SER A 402 -22.74 -0.76 17.72
N PRO A 403 -22.57 -2.08 17.96
CA PRO A 403 -22.25 -3.02 16.90
C PRO A 403 -23.22 -2.93 15.72
N GLN A 404 -24.51 -2.80 15.99
CA GLN A 404 -25.56 -2.71 14.96
C GLN A 404 -25.46 -1.42 14.15
N SER A 405 -25.17 -0.29 14.82
CA SER A 405 -24.99 0.98 14.10
C SER A 405 -23.73 0.97 13.23
N LEU A 406 -22.67 0.31 13.68
CA LEU A 406 -21.47 0.11 12.90
C LEU A 406 -21.72 -0.74 11.66
N ASP A 407 -22.36 -1.90 11.83
CA ASP A 407 -22.72 -2.79 10.71
C ASP A 407 -23.59 -2.08 9.69
N THR A 408 -24.63 -1.37 10.14
CA THR A 408 -25.51 -0.60 9.26
C THR A 408 -24.71 0.46 8.50
N TYR A 409 -23.81 1.15 9.19
CA TYR A 409 -23.00 2.21 8.60
C TYR A 409 -22.04 1.67 7.53
N PHE A 410 -21.24 0.64 7.85
CA PHE A 410 -20.29 0.07 6.91
C PHE A 410 -20.97 -0.57 5.69
N ASN A 411 -22.12 -1.24 5.89
CA ASN A 411 -22.92 -1.78 4.80
C ASN A 411 -23.54 -0.69 3.89
N SER A 412 -23.60 0.55 4.35
CA SER A 412 -24.08 1.68 3.54
C SER A 412 -23.01 2.24 2.59
N ILE A 413 -21.73 1.91 2.81
CA ILE A 413 -20.63 2.34 1.94
C ILE A 413 -20.69 1.53 0.64
N GLN A 414 -21.03 2.21 -0.44
CA GLN A 414 -21.13 1.57 -1.76
C GLN A 414 -19.79 1.60 -2.46
N MET A 415 -19.15 0.45 -2.61
CA MET A 415 -17.83 0.33 -3.23
C MET A 415 -17.80 0.85 -4.68
N ALA A 416 -18.87 0.60 -5.43
CA ALA A 416 -19.00 1.12 -6.80
C ALA A 416 -18.88 2.65 -6.87
N ASP A 417 -19.46 3.36 -5.89
CA ASP A 417 -19.36 4.83 -5.82
C ASP A 417 -17.93 5.27 -5.50
N MET A 418 -17.18 4.48 -4.71
CA MET A 418 -15.79 4.79 -4.37
C MET A 418 -14.87 4.64 -5.59
N VAL A 419 -15.07 3.58 -6.34
CA VAL A 419 -14.36 3.35 -7.62
C VAL A 419 -14.69 4.47 -8.63
N LEU A 420 -15.95 4.88 -8.72
CA LEU A 420 -16.35 5.98 -9.59
C LEU A 420 -15.68 7.30 -9.19
N LYS A 421 -15.66 7.63 -7.90
CA LYS A 421 -14.99 8.83 -7.39
C LYS A 421 -13.48 8.84 -7.70
N ALA A 422 -12.83 7.68 -7.62
CA ALA A 422 -11.41 7.55 -7.94
C ALA A 422 -11.06 7.87 -9.40
N ARG A 423 -12.02 7.67 -10.31
CA ARG A 423 -11.87 8.00 -11.73
C ARG A 423 -11.97 9.50 -12.04
N GLY A 424 -12.35 10.32 -11.06
CA GLY A 424 -12.45 11.78 -11.18
C GLY A 424 -13.55 12.26 -12.10
N ASP A 425 -13.35 13.41 -12.75
CA ASP A 425 -14.35 14.02 -13.65
C ASP A 425 -14.77 13.13 -14.84
N LYS A 426 -13.89 12.24 -15.30
CA LYS A 426 -14.26 11.19 -16.26
C LYS A 426 -15.35 10.30 -15.72
N ALA A 427 -15.29 9.94 -14.44
CA ALA A 427 -16.31 9.10 -13.79
C ALA A 427 -17.65 9.80 -13.63
N ALA A 428 -17.65 11.09 -13.38
CA ALA A 428 -18.88 11.88 -13.36
C ALA A 428 -19.57 11.92 -14.74
N LEU A 429 -18.79 12.09 -15.79
CA LEU A 429 -19.25 12.01 -17.17
C LEU A 429 -19.73 10.60 -17.55
N GLU A 430 -19.02 9.56 -17.10
CA GLU A 430 -19.41 8.17 -17.32
C GLU A 430 -20.64 7.76 -16.53
N SER A 431 -20.81 8.23 -15.27
CA SER A 431 -21.99 7.97 -14.47
C SER A 431 -23.25 8.66 -15.01
N LEU A 432 -23.09 9.83 -15.61
CA LEU A 432 -24.16 10.54 -16.33
C LEU A 432 -24.49 9.86 -17.66
N SER A 433 -23.60 9.03 -18.18
CA SER A 433 -23.74 8.33 -19.45
C SER A 433 -23.97 6.83 -19.26
N LYS A 434 -24.90 6.41 -18.38
CA LYS A 434 -25.31 5.01 -18.24
C LYS A 434 -25.41 4.34 -19.61
N GLY A 435 -24.56 3.34 -19.85
CA GLY A 435 -24.56 2.58 -21.09
C GLY A 435 -23.63 3.11 -22.19
N LYS A 436 -22.78 4.09 -21.94
CA LYS A 436 -21.77 4.50 -22.93
C LYS A 436 -20.54 3.63 -22.86
N ILE A 437 -20.06 3.29 -24.05
CA ILE A 437 -18.80 2.61 -24.28
C ILE A 437 -17.68 3.66 -24.23
N ALA A 438 -16.65 3.43 -23.42
CA ALA A 438 -15.44 4.25 -23.32
C ALA A 438 -14.24 3.54 -23.92
N LEU A 439 -13.25 4.30 -24.36
CA LEU A 439 -11.97 3.75 -24.79
C LEU A 439 -11.16 3.36 -23.54
N SER A 440 -10.84 2.07 -23.37
CA SER A 440 -10.06 1.58 -22.24
C SER A 440 -8.58 1.41 -22.56
N THR A 441 -8.27 1.09 -23.80
CA THR A 441 -6.90 0.82 -24.24
C THR A 441 -6.68 1.40 -25.64
N LEU A 442 -5.55 2.07 -25.82
CA LEU A 442 -5.01 2.43 -27.12
C LEU A 442 -3.50 2.18 -27.07
N ARG A 443 -3.06 1.10 -27.71
CA ARG A 443 -1.66 0.70 -27.76
C ARG A 443 -1.26 0.42 -29.21
N ALA A 444 -0.09 0.87 -29.61
CA ALA A 444 0.51 0.56 -30.89
C ALA A 444 1.88 -0.07 -30.67
N GLU A 445 2.12 -1.17 -31.33
CA GLU A 445 3.38 -1.90 -31.30
C GLU A 445 3.99 -1.92 -32.69
N PHE A 446 5.24 -1.52 -32.76
CA PHE A 446 6.04 -1.52 -33.96
C PHE A 446 7.27 -2.36 -33.72
N SER A 447 7.33 -3.53 -34.35
CA SER A 447 8.48 -4.42 -34.26
C SER A 447 9.27 -4.39 -35.55
N THR A 448 10.57 -4.29 -35.43
CA THR A 448 11.48 -4.33 -36.57
C THR A 448 12.43 -5.50 -36.41
N TYR A 449 12.60 -6.25 -37.48
CA TYR A 449 13.46 -7.41 -37.52
C TYR A 449 14.53 -7.21 -38.57
N SER A 450 15.75 -7.58 -38.25
CA SER A 450 16.83 -7.69 -39.22
C SER A 450 17.37 -9.10 -39.18
N THR A 451 16.93 -9.91 -40.13
CA THR A 451 17.44 -11.26 -40.33
C THR A 451 18.61 -11.19 -41.28
N GLY A 452 19.79 -11.09 -40.73
CA GLY A 452 21.03 -11.21 -41.49
C GLY A 452 21.72 -12.55 -41.17
N GLY A 453 22.51 -13.05 -42.08
CA GLY A 453 23.39 -14.16 -41.83
C GLY A 453 23.09 -15.42 -42.62
N THR A 454 23.48 -16.56 -42.05
CA THR A 454 23.44 -17.85 -42.71
C THR A 454 22.03 -18.41 -42.73
N LEU A 455 21.57 -18.91 -43.84
CA LEU A 455 20.29 -19.60 -43.99
C LEU A 455 20.25 -20.84 -43.09
N ILE A 456 19.17 -20.97 -42.35
CA ILE A 456 18.90 -22.16 -41.55
C ILE A 456 18.29 -23.21 -42.47
N THR A 457 18.98 -24.33 -42.63
CA THR A 457 18.51 -25.47 -43.41
C THR A 457 18.19 -26.63 -42.50
N THR A 458 16.98 -27.15 -42.57
CA THR A 458 16.66 -28.44 -41.89
C THR A 458 17.36 -29.59 -42.60
N PRO A 459 17.61 -30.74 -41.93
CA PRO A 459 18.22 -31.90 -42.58
C PRO A 459 17.46 -32.40 -43.81
N SER A 460 16.13 -32.30 -43.80
CA SER A 460 15.30 -32.69 -44.95
C SER A 460 15.43 -31.70 -46.11
N GLN A 461 15.55 -30.42 -45.86
CA GLN A 461 15.78 -29.38 -46.85
C GLN A 461 17.18 -29.49 -47.45
N ALA A 462 18.19 -29.79 -46.64
CA ALA A 462 19.56 -30.03 -47.11
C ALA A 462 19.61 -31.28 -48.01
N ALA A 463 18.89 -32.34 -47.70
CA ALA A 463 18.84 -33.57 -48.51
C ALA A 463 18.17 -33.35 -49.86
N THR A 464 17.24 -32.44 -50.00
CA THR A 464 16.55 -32.10 -51.27
C THR A 464 17.20 -30.97 -52.06
N GLY A 465 18.27 -30.39 -51.55
CA GLY A 465 18.88 -29.19 -52.10
C GLY A 465 18.00 -27.94 -52.01
N SER A 466 16.90 -28.02 -51.30
CA SER A 466 16.02 -26.88 -51.04
C SER A 466 16.66 -26.02 -49.96
N THR A 467 16.96 -24.80 -50.30
CA THR A 467 17.37 -23.80 -49.32
C THR A 467 16.19 -22.91 -49.04
N THR A 468 16.02 -22.54 -47.78
CA THR A 468 15.41 -21.28 -47.46
C THR A 468 14.32 -21.33 -46.46
N TYR A 469 14.76 -21.02 -45.34
CA TYR A 469 13.92 -20.48 -44.30
C TYR A 469 14.76 -19.54 -43.44
N PRO A 470 14.42 -18.27 -43.27
CA PRO A 470 13.27 -17.56 -43.84
C PRO A 470 13.44 -17.19 -45.32
N ASP A 471 12.34 -17.09 -46.06
CA ASP A 471 12.33 -16.75 -47.51
C ASP A 471 12.85 -15.33 -47.78
N LYS A 472 12.77 -14.46 -46.82
CA LYS A 472 13.31 -13.11 -46.88
C LYS A 472 14.34 -12.87 -45.79
N LEU A 473 15.52 -12.51 -46.22
CA LEU A 473 16.59 -11.98 -45.39
C LEU A 473 16.57 -10.44 -45.47
N GLY A 474 16.95 -9.80 -44.36
CA GLY A 474 17.06 -8.36 -44.31
C GLY A 474 16.09 -7.73 -43.31
N PHE A 475 15.75 -6.50 -43.56
CA PHE A 475 14.89 -5.73 -42.69
C PHE A 475 13.40 -6.02 -42.95
N ASP A 476 12.66 -6.37 -41.92
CA ASP A 476 11.22 -6.53 -41.97
C ASP A 476 10.57 -5.81 -40.78
N ARG A 477 9.27 -5.61 -40.79
CA ARG A 477 8.54 -4.90 -39.75
C ARG A 477 7.15 -5.49 -39.54
N MET A 478 6.66 -5.34 -38.33
CA MET A 478 5.30 -5.66 -37.98
C MET A 478 4.65 -4.48 -37.27
N GLU A 479 3.38 -4.31 -37.49
CA GLU A 479 2.55 -3.27 -36.89
C GLU A 479 1.32 -3.93 -36.25
N SER A 480 1.13 -3.72 -34.97
CA SER A 480 0.01 -4.26 -34.20
C SER A 480 -0.63 -3.15 -33.37
N PHE A 481 -1.92 -2.99 -33.48
CA PHE A 481 -2.68 -1.98 -32.77
C PHE A 481 -3.70 -2.66 -31.85
N PHE A 482 -3.80 -2.16 -30.63
CA PHE A 482 -4.76 -2.65 -29.65
C PHE A 482 -5.73 -1.53 -29.31
N ILE A 483 -7.01 -1.80 -29.47
CA ILE A 483 -8.08 -0.85 -29.16
C ILE A 483 -9.01 -1.56 -28.17
N GLY A 484 -9.02 -1.09 -26.94
CA GLY A 484 -9.91 -1.57 -25.90
C GLY A 484 -11.12 -0.67 -25.74
N VAL A 485 -12.27 -1.28 -25.54
CA VAL A 485 -13.51 -0.61 -25.19
C VAL A 485 -14.05 -1.19 -23.92
N GLU A 486 -14.43 -0.33 -22.99
CA GLU A 486 -15.07 -0.73 -21.75
C GLU A 486 -16.47 -0.12 -21.64
N GLY A 487 -17.32 -0.78 -20.87
CA GLY A 487 -18.66 -0.30 -20.60
C GLY A 487 -19.20 -0.86 -19.30
N ASN A 488 -20.17 -0.16 -18.74
CA ASN A 488 -20.89 -0.58 -17.54
C ASN A 488 -22.33 -0.94 -17.93
N PRO A 489 -22.58 -2.18 -18.42
CA PRO A 489 -23.90 -2.57 -18.89
C PRO A 489 -24.96 -2.62 -17.80
N ALA A 490 -24.55 -2.70 -16.53
CA ALA A 490 -25.42 -2.61 -15.36
C ALA A 490 -24.69 -1.90 -14.20
N PRO A 491 -25.42 -1.41 -13.15
CA PRO A 491 -24.85 -0.74 -11.97
C PRO A 491 -23.84 -1.65 -11.32
N ASN A 492 -23.22 -2.30 -11.18
CA ASN A 492 -22.24 -3.22 -10.55
C ASN A 492 -21.64 -4.20 -11.56
N MET A 493 -21.71 -3.86 -12.84
CA MET A 493 -21.14 -4.68 -13.89
C MET A 493 -20.16 -3.86 -14.73
N LYS A 494 -18.98 -4.36 -14.90
CA LYS A 494 -17.96 -3.82 -15.79
C LYS A 494 -17.68 -4.86 -16.88
N ALA A 495 -17.57 -4.42 -18.11
CA ALA A 495 -17.15 -5.26 -19.22
C ALA A 495 -16.08 -4.52 -20.02
N ASN A 496 -15.06 -5.24 -20.46
CA ASN A 496 -13.99 -4.71 -21.31
C ASN A 496 -13.72 -5.69 -22.43
N VAL A 497 -13.50 -5.16 -23.63
CA VAL A 497 -13.11 -5.95 -24.81
C VAL A 497 -11.97 -5.21 -25.50
N VAL A 498 -10.86 -5.89 -25.70
CA VAL A 498 -9.70 -5.36 -26.44
C VAL A 498 -9.62 -6.08 -27.77
N PHE A 499 -9.52 -5.30 -28.82
CA PHE A 499 -9.31 -5.77 -30.19
C PHE A 499 -7.84 -5.60 -30.55
N ASN A 500 -7.28 -6.59 -31.19
CA ASN A 500 -5.99 -6.49 -31.86
C ASN A 500 -6.21 -6.31 -33.38
N ILE A 501 -5.57 -5.31 -33.94
CA ILE A 501 -5.64 -4.96 -35.39
C ILE A 501 -4.21 -5.03 -35.92
N LEU A 502 -4.00 -5.93 -36.87
CA LEU A 502 -2.72 -6.05 -37.55
C LEU A 502 -2.62 -5.04 -38.71
N GLY A 503 -1.60 -4.20 -38.67
CA GLY A 503 -1.20 -3.36 -39.76
C GLY A 503 -0.33 -4.12 -40.77
N ASN A 504 0.94 -3.77 -40.87
CA ASN A 504 1.89 -4.56 -41.64
C ASN A 504 2.21 -5.86 -40.92
N VAL A 505 2.15 -6.96 -41.62
CA VAL A 505 2.53 -8.29 -41.08
C VAL A 505 3.85 -8.67 -41.71
N ALA A 506 4.82 -8.99 -40.88
CA ALA A 506 6.13 -9.46 -41.33
C ALA A 506 5.99 -10.73 -42.19
N THR A 507 6.79 -10.81 -43.22
CA THR A 507 6.78 -11.98 -44.11
C THR A 507 7.66 -13.12 -43.64
N ASN A 508 8.27 -12.97 -42.45
CA ASN A 508 9.03 -14.00 -41.83
C ASN A 508 8.11 -15.19 -41.43
N PRO A 509 8.45 -16.40 -41.81
CA PRO A 509 7.63 -17.57 -41.52
C PRO A 509 7.40 -17.86 -40.04
N ILE A 510 8.30 -17.48 -39.16
CA ILE A 510 8.12 -17.62 -37.71
C ILE A 510 6.96 -16.74 -37.27
N ASP A 511 6.92 -15.51 -37.75
CA ASP A 511 5.82 -14.60 -37.41
C ASP A 511 4.50 -15.06 -38.04
N GLN A 512 4.52 -15.69 -39.19
CA GLN A 512 3.32 -16.29 -39.78
C GLN A 512 2.71 -17.36 -38.89
N ILE A 513 3.53 -18.23 -38.32
CA ILE A 513 3.08 -19.28 -37.40
C ILE A 513 2.58 -18.63 -36.11
N PHE A 514 3.35 -17.71 -35.58
CA PHE A 514 3.07 -17.04 -34.32
C PHE A 514 1.73 -16.30 -34.33
N TYR A 515 1.42 -15.62 -35.46
CA TYR A 515 0.13 -14.94 -35.63
C TYR A 515 -0.94 -15.85 -36.27
N GLU A 516 -0.77 -17.17 -36.24
CA GLU A 516 -1.73 -18.12 -36.80
C GLU A 516 -2.08 -17.83 -38.26
N ASN A 517 -1.13 -17.35 -39.02
CA ASN A 517 -1.28 -16.89 -40.40
C ASN A 517 -2.29 -15.74 -40.57
N ARG A 518 -2.57 -14.99 -39.52
CA ARG A 518 -3.44 -13.81 -39.60
C ARG A 518 -2.87 -12.76 -40.53
N GLY A 519 -3.74 -12.18 -41.35
CA GLY A 519 -3.36 -11.15 -42.32
C GLY A 519 -2.67 -11.65 -43.59
N PHE A 520 -2.44 -12.95 -43.71
CA PHE A 520 -1.89 -13.55 -44.91
C PHE A 520 -2.96 -14.01 -45.89
N PRO A 521 -2.72 -13.91 -47.21
CA PRO A 521 -3.63 -14.47 -48.18
C PRO A 521 -3.77 -15.99 -48.03
N GLN A 522 -5.01 -16.47 -48.01
CA GLN A 522 -5.32 -17.89 -47.96
C GLN A 522 -6.17 -18.30 -49.18
N THR A 523 -5.84 -19.42 -49.77
CA THR A 523 -6.66 -19.99 -50.83
C THR A 523 -7.70 -20.90 -50.22
N VAL A 524 -8.97 -20.54 -50.35
CA VAL A 524 -10.11 -21.36 -49.89
C VAL A 524 -10.72 -22.04 -51.10
N ASN A 525 -10.80 -23.38 -51.07
CA ASN A 525 -11.46 -24.16 -52.10
C ASN A 525 -12.99 -24.06 -51.93
N THR A 526 -13.66 -23.44 -52.91
CA THR A 526 -15.12 -23.37 -52.95
C THR A 526 -15.67 -24.30 -54.03
N PRO A 527 -16.97 -24.62 -54.02
CA PRO A 527 -17.59 -25.39 -55.09
C PRO A 527 -17.40 -24.79 -56.50
N ASN A 528 -17.14 -23.51 -56.57
CA ASN A 528 -16.92 -22.77 -57.80
C ASN A 528 -15.44 -22.59 -58.16
N GLY A 529 -14.55 -23.26 -57.48
CA GLY A 529 -13.10 -23.17 -57.67
C GLY A 529 -12.37 -22.48 -56.51
N PRO A 530 -11.05 -22.44 -56.56
CA PRO A 530 -10.25 -21.81 -55.50
C PRO A 530 -10.42 -20.28 -55.53
N VAL A 531 -10.65 -19.71 -54.35
CA VAL A 531 -10.75 -18.26 -54.12
C VAL A 531 -9.63 -17.82 -53.21
N LEU A 532 -8.86 -16.86 -53.63
CA LEU A 532 -7.85 -16.22 -52.80
C LEU A 532 -8.53 -15.17 -51.91
N GLN A 533 -8.53 -15.45 -50.61
CA GLN A 533 -8.96 -14.47 -49.59
C GLN A 533 -7.74 -13.67 -49.14
N THR A 534 -7.83 -12.36 -49.23
CA THR A 534 -6.84 -11.43 -48.70
C THR A 534 -7.34 -10.76 -47.45
N ASP A 535 -6.43 -10.28 -46.61
CA ASP A 535 -6.72 -9.52 -45.37
C ASP A 535 -7.55 -10.26 -44.33
N ASN A 536 -7.46 -11.58 -44.31
CA ASN A 536 -8.17 -12.41 -43.35
C ASN A 536 -7.71 -12.16 -41.91
N ASN A 537 -8.68 -12.08 -41.03
CA ASN A 537 -8.44 -12.06 -39.56
C ASN A 537 -7.49 -10.96 -39.07
N ARG A 538 -7.39 -9.84 -39.80
CA ARG A 538 -6.57 -8.72 -39.33
C ARG A 538 -7.10 -8.11 -38.05
N VAL A 539 -8.39 -8.25 -37.79
CA VAL A 539 -9.02 -7.77 -36.55
C VAL A 539 -9.55 -8.96 -35.76
N GLN A 540 -9.10 -9.09 -34.54
CA GLN A 540 -9.56 -10.14 -33.62
C GLN A 540 -9.80 -9.57 -32.21
N VAL A 541 -10.68 -10.24 -31.46
CA VAL A 541 -10.77 -10.00 -30.02
C VAL A 541 -9.49 -10.53 -29.38
N TYR A 542 -8.75 -9.64 -28.76
CA TYR A 542 -7.50 -9.95 -28.10
C TYR A 542 -7.72 -10.44 -26.67
N SER A 543 -8.59 -9.74 -25.95
CA SER A 543 -9.06 -10.15 -24.64
C SER A 543 -10.45 -9.58 -24.41
N ALA A 544 -11.22 -10.26 -23.60
CA ALA A 544 -12.47 -9.72 -23.07
C ALA A 544 -12.61 -10.19 -21.63
N ASN A 545 -13.08 -9.30 -20.78
CA ASN A 545 -13.41 -9.64 -19.41
C ASN A 545 -14.70 -8.95 -18.99
N TYR A 546 -15.37 -9.53 -18.02
CA TYR A 546 -16.45 -8.87 -17.33
C TYR A 546 -16.43 -9.21 -15.85
N GLU A 547 -16.88 -8.28 -15.04
CA GLU A 547 -17.03 -8.42 -13.61
C GLU A 547 -18.42 -7.92 -13.22
N TRP A 548 -19.14 -8.74 -12.44
CA TRP A 548 -20.45 -8.41 -11.93
C TRP A 548 -20.51 -8.67 -10.43
N ASN A 549 -20.52 -7.59 -9.66
CA ASN A 549 -20.59 -7.61 -8.20
C ASN A 549 -22.04 -7.46 -7.75
N ALA A 550 -22.75 -8.57 -7.65
CA ALA A 550 -24.12 -8.60 -7.17
C ALA A 550 -24.15 -8.75 -5.63
N LYS A 551 -25.30 -8.37 -5.00
CA LYS A 551 -25.43 -8.48 -3.53
C LYS A 551 -25.20 -9.89 -2.97
N ALA A 552 -25.41 -10.94 -3.75
CA ALA A 552 -25.37 -12.32 -3.31
C ALA A 552 -24.20 -13.13 -3.88
N PHE A 553 -23.51 -12.61 -4.88
CA PHE A 553 -22.39 -13.29 -5.54
C PHE A 553 -21.58 -12.30 -6.36
N ASP A 554 -20.31 -12.65 -6.58
CA ASP A 554 -19.44 -12.02 -7.56
C ASP A 554 -19.24 -12.99 -8.72
N LEU A 555 -19.41 -12.49 -9.94
CA LEU A 555 -19.21 -13.25 -11.15
C LEU A 555 -18.16 -12.58 -12.01
N ARG A 556 -17.12 -13.32 -12.34
CA ARG A 556 -16.05 -12.87 -13.25
C ARG A 556 -15.99 -13.82 -14.43
N GLY A 557 -15.88 -13.27 -15.61
CA GLY A 557 -15.66 -14.04 -16.82
C GLY A 557 -14.60 -13.39 -17.68
N PHE A 558 -13.89 -14.21 -18.42
CA PHE A 558 -12.86 -13.70 -19.31
C PHE A 558 -12.79 -14.54 -20.59
N TYR A 559 -12.32 -13.91 -21.66
CA TYR A 559 -11.91 -14.51 -22.90
C TYR A 559 -10.58 -13.93 -23.32
N ARG A 560 -9.65 -14.77 -23.71
CA ARG A 560 -8.40 -14.33 -24.35
C ARG A 560 -8.16 -15.17 -25.59
N THR A 561 -7.64 -14.51 -26.61
CA THR A 561 -7.10 -15.21 -27.75
C THR A 561 -5.80 -15.87 -27.30
N GLY A 562 -5.81 -17.19 -27.19
CA GLY A 562 -4.61 -17.96 -26.84
C GLY A 562 -3.62 -17.88 -27.98
N HIS A 563 -2.43 -17.42 -27.71
CA HIS A 563 -1.29 -17.60 -28.60
C HIS A 563 -0.45 -18.72 -28.04
N TYR A 564 -0.34 -19.80 -28.79
CA TYR A 564 0.48 -20.93 -28.39
C TYR A 564 1.95 -20.53 -28.41
N HIS A 565 2.54 -20.55 -27.24
CA HIS A 565 3.97 -20.66 -27.13
C HIS A 565 4.40 -22.06 -27.51
N TRP A 566 5.21 -22.13 -28.50
CA TRP A 566 6.01 -23.32 -28.73
C TRP A 566 7.10 -23.42 -27.67
N GLY A 567 6.72 -23.93 -26.53
CA GLY A 567 7.61 -24.20 -25.43
C GLY A 567 7.96 -22.96 -24.60
N TYR A 568 8.24 -23.22 -23.38
CA TYR A 568 8.76 -22.27 -22.38
C TYR A 568 9.99 -21.49 -22.86
N GLU A 569 10.63 -21.98 -23.88
CA GLU A 569 11.88 -21.46 -24.41
C GLU A 569 11.68 -20.54 -25.61
N GLY A 570 10.46 -20.39 -26.11
CA GLY A 570 10.18 -19.72 -27.39
C GLY A 570 10.41 -18.23 -27.38
N ASP A 571 10.26 -17.57 -26.27
CA ASP A 571 10.44 -16.11 -26.17
C ASP A 571 11.59 -15.68 -25.26
N PHE A 572 12.68 -16.40 -25.33
CA PHE A 572 13.89 -16.10 -24.56
C PHE A 572 14.45 -14.69 -24.82
N PHE A 573 14.07 -14.06 -25.91
CA PHE A 573 14.52 -12.73 -26.29
C PHE A 573 13.43 -11.65 -26.19
N GLY A 574 12.23 -11.96 -25.68
CA GLY A 574 11.11 -11.01 -25.66
C GLY A 574 10.66 -10.55 -27.04
N LEU A 575 10.82 -11.41 -28.06
CA LEU A 575 10.49 -11.09 -29.45
C LEU A 575 8.99 -11.13 -29.73
N TYR A 576 8.22 -11.68 -28.81
CA TYR A 576 6.78 -11.88 -28.97
C TYR A 576 6.02 -11.18 -27.84
N PRO A 577 5.68 -9.90 -28.01
CA PRO A 577 5.00 -9.12 -26.96
C PRO A 577 3.69 -9.75 -26.46
N GLU A 578 3.01 -10.48 -27.34
CA GLU A 578 1.77 -11.15 -27.00
C GLU A 578 1.95 -12.43 -26.18
N ALA A 579 3.17 -12.89 -26.09
CA ALA A 579 3.53 -14.04 -25.28
C ALA A 579 3.58 -13.74 -23.79
N ASN A 580 3.71 -12.51 -23.44
CA ASN A 580 3.74 -12.04 -22.05
C ASN A 580 2.35 -11.86 -21.43
N TYR A 581 1.40 -12.70 -21.83
CA TYR A 581 0.17 -12.83 -21.09
C TYR A 581 0.40 -13.59 -19.83
N GLY A 582 0.84 -13.05 -18.82
CA GLY A 582 1.01 -13.67 -17.54
C GLY A 582 1.08 -15.22 -17.54
N PRO A 583 2.04 -15.79 -16.91
CA PRO A 583 2.39 -17.21 -17.03
C PRO A 583 1.25 -18.20 -16.72
N ASN A 584 0.15 -17.71 -16.18
CA ASN A 584 -0.93 -18.58 -15.71
C ASN A 584 -2.12 -18.65 -16.67
N LEU A 585 -2.08 -17.94 -17.77
CA LEU A 585 -3.27 -17.85 -18.64
C LEU A 585 -3.21 -18.79 -19.82
N ASP A 586 -2.03 -19.11 -20.30
CA ASP A 586 -1.85 -20.11 -21.36
C ASP A 586 -2.15 -21.52 -20.86
N ILE A 587 -1.94 -21.78 -19.58
CA ILE A 587 -2.25 -23.09 -18.95
C ILE A 587 -3.76 -23.29 -18.80
N TYR A 588 -4.54 -22.23 -18.65
CA TYR A 588 -5.99 -22.30 -18.44
C TYR A 588 -6.80 -22.17 -19.73
N ASN A 589 -6.19 -21.80 -20.82
CA ASN A 589 -6.82 -21.67 -22.14
C ASN A 589 -6.53 -22.88 -23.05
N GLY A 590 -5.82 -23.87 -22.54
CA GLY A 590 -5.58 -25.14 -23.23
C GLY A 590 -6.75 -26.12 -23.14
#